data_f2476da230cde136edf27e582982a970
#
_entry.id   f2476da230cde136edf27e582982a970
#
_cell.length_a   1.000
_cell.length_b   1.000
_cell.length_c   1.000
_cell.angle_alpha   90.00
_cell.angle_beta   90.00
_cell.angle_gamma   90.00
#
_symmetry.space_group_name_H-M   'P 1'
#
loop_
_entity.id
_entity.type
_entity.pdbx_description
1 polymer ?
#
loop_
_entity_poly.entity_id
_entity_poly.type
_entity_poly.pdbx_seq_one_letter_code
_entity_poly.pdbx_strand_id
1 'polypeptide(L)'
;MKYFIFIISLSLLTGCFPEDDPVDPLDIDIIEIPYSMYDNQIWFSLQSMAVTSYNPFTDWDLGFESNGAGHHIILNTSRFMYAGNTGSTDFYGITSNICDTMVYDHSGGDLNKTAIDTWADLTDPGNPVYPKKVYIIDLGSDNNGIPYGFRKITFDRFENNTYSIHFSNLDGSDEHNFQISTDHDRSFTLFSFSNGGSIVPVQPIDSEWDLCFTQYSTILFDDNNVATPYLVRGVYLNMAGTTAVRDTLNSYYDITANDIDSYTFSSSQDAIGYSWKDYKNDSYNINPGIFYIIKDQRGEYYKLKFAGYYNNSGARGYPSF
;
A
#
# COMPACT_ATOMS: atom_id res chain seq x y z
N MET A 1 -13.14 14.12 90.77
CA MET A 1 -13.04 14.41 89.32
C MET A 1 -11.86 13.63 88.80
N LYS A 2 -12.09 12.46 88.08
CA LYS A 2 -11.05 11.63 87.48
C LYS A 2 -11.03 11.89 85.98
N TYR A 3 -9.92 12.41 85.47
CA TYR A 3 -9.69 12.56 84.04
C TYR A 3 -9.18 11.24 83.43
N PHE A 4 -9.93 10.71 82.47
CA PHE A 4 -9.53 9.57 81.66
C PHE A 4 -8.81 10.12 80.45
N ILE A 5 -7.49 9.83 80.28
CA ILE A 5 -6.70 10.16 79.12
C ILE A 5 -6.85 9.00 78.14
N PHE A 6 -7.45 9.26 76.96
CA PHE A 6 -7.56 8.27 75.87
C PHE A 6 -6.35 8.46 74.95
N ILE A 7 -5.45 7.47 74.98
CA ILE A 7 -4.28 7.44 74.07
C ILE A 7 -4.75 6.73 72.80
N ILE A 8 -4.88 7.49 71.69
CA ILE A 8 -5.11 6.93 70.35
C ILE A 8 -3.73 6.48 69.78
N SER A 9 -3.54 5.20 69.71
CA SER A 9 -2.38 4.60 69.01
C SER A 9 -2.61 4.62 67.52
N LEU A 10 -1.88 5.47 66.78
CA LEU A 10 -1.89 5.55 65.34
C LEU A 10 -0.90 4.48 64.79
N SER A 11 -1.42 3.33 64.40
CA SER A 11 -0.63 2.29 63.74
C SER A 11 -0.35 2.71 62.26
N LEU A 12 0.89 3.05 61.99
CA LEU A 12 1.39 3.26 60.61
C LEU A 12 1.48 1.88 59.94
N LEU A 13 0.54 1.61 59.03
CA LEU A 13 0.64 0.49 58.12
C LEU A 13 1.63 0.86 57.03
N THR A 14 2.89 0.50 57.18
CA THR A 14 3.86 0.46 56.09
C THR A 14 3.56 -0.79 55.26
N GLY A 15 2.72 -0.65 54.23
CA GLY A 15 2.60 -1.66 53.19
C GLY A 15 3.85 -1.61 52.32
N CYS A 16 4.79 -2.53 52.51
CA CYS A 16 5.74 -2.87 51.48
C CYS A 16 4.93 -3.55 50.36
N PHE A 17 4.75 -2.88 49.25
CA PHE A 17 4.43 -3.61 48.01
C PHE A 17 5.70 -4.37 47.66
N PRO A 18 5.65 -5.69 47.40
CA PRO A 18 6.78 -6.39 46.80
C PRO A 18 7.06 -5.70 45.45
N GLU A 19 8.33 -5.45 45.18
CA GLU A 19 8.75 -5.09 43.81
C GLU A 19 8.24 -6.19 42.90
N ASP A 20 7.54 -5.81 41.82
CA ASP A 20 7.13 -6.78 40.83
C ASP A 20 8.36 -7.47 40.27
N ASP A 21 8.34 -8.78 40.19
CA ASP A 21 9.43 -9.54 39.57
C ASP A 21 9.62 -9.01 38.16
N PRO A 22 10.87 -8.83 37.67
CA PRO A 22 11.12 -8.43 36.29
C PRO A 22 10.39 -9.41 35.37
N VAL A 23 9.49 -8.86 34.56
CA VAL A 23 8.84 -9.67 33.51
C VAL A 23 9.94 -10.10 32.55
N ASP A 24 10.10 -11.41 32.35
CA ASP A 24 11.00 -11.95 31.34
C ASP A 24 10.71 -11.25 30.00
N PRO A 25 11.74 -10.87 29.23
CA PRO A 25 11.53 -10.32 27.89
C PRO A 25 10.65 -11.29 27.11
N LEU A 26 9.54 -10.82 26.56
CA LEU A 26 8.74 -11.60 25.64
C LEU A 26 9.67 -12.18 24.58
N ASP A 27 9.61 -13.47 24.34
CA ASP A 27 10.26 -14.10 23.20
C ASP A 27 9.79 -13.34 21.95
N ILE A 28 10.74 -12.70 21.26
CA ILE A 28 10.43 -11.97 20.03
C ILE A 28 10.27 -13.03 18.95
N ASP A 29 9.02 -13.37 18.66
CA ASP A 29 8.70 -14.26 17.55
C ASP A 29 9.07 -13.56 16.24
N ILE A 30 9.97 -14.18 15.48
CA ILE A 30 10.28 -13.73 14.12
C ILE A 30 9.20 -14.30 13.20
N ILE A 31 8.47 -13.39 12.56
CA ILE A 31 7.50 -13.73 11.53
C ILE A 31 8.22 -13.77 10.19
N GLU A 32 8.13 -14.90 9.49
CA GLU A 32 8.65 -15.08 8.15
C GLU A 32 7.49 -15.03 7.14
N ILE A 33 7.63 -14.21 6.10
CA ILE A 33 6.68 -14.19 4.98
C ILE A 33 7.02 -15.36 4.04
N PRO A 34 6.13 -16.35 3.87
CA PRO A 34 6.45 -17.59 3.18
C PRO A 34 6.38 -17.49 1.64
N TYR A 35 6.02 -16.32 1.10
CA TYR A 35 5.86 -16.08 -0.34
C TYR A 35 6.87 -15.05 -0.84
N SER A 36 7.30 -15.21 -2.10
CA SER A 36 8.23 -14.29 -2.75
C SER A 36 7.55 -12.99 -3.15
N MET A 37 8.10 -11.86 -2.72
CA MET A 37 7.71 -10.51 -3.20
C MET A 37 8.11 -10.26 -4.68
N TYR A 38 8.87 -11.15 -5.30
CA TYR A 38 9.21 -11.06 -6.72
C TYR A 38 8.09 -11.56 -7.63
N ASP A 39 7.16 -12.32 -7.07
CA ASP A 39 6.08 -12.96 -7.82
C ASP A 39 4.71 -12.52 -7.31
N ASN A 40 4.62 -12.10 -6.03
CA ASN A 40 3.35 -11.92 -5.35
C ASN A 40 3.20 -10.54 -4.70
N GLN A 41 1.94 -10.14 -4.53
CA GLN A 41 1.46 -9.23 -3.50
C GLN A 41 1.00 -10.09 -2.31
N ILE A 42 1.40 -9.72 -1.10
CA ILE A 42 1.17 -10.52 0.11
C ILE A 42 0.56 -9.61 1.17
N TRP A 43 -0.68 -9.90 1.50
CA TRP A 43 -1.49 -9.13 2.43
C TRP A 43 -1.32 -9.69 3.84
N PHE A 44 -1.02 -8.83 4.80
CA PHE A 44 -0.69 -9.22 6.17
C PHE A 44 -1.51 -8.41 7.18
N SER A 45 -2.05 -9.09 8.19
CA SER A 45 -2.75 -8.46 9.31
C SER A 45 -1.84 -8.39 10.53
N LEU A 46 -1.66 -7.20 11.08
CA LEU A 46 -0.97 -7.00 12.35
C LEU A 46 -1.75 -7.58 13.53
N GLN A 47 -3.09 -7.60 13.46
CA GLN A 47 -3.92 -8.16 14.52
C GLN A 47 -3.75 -9.67 14.67
N SER A 48 -3.81 -10.40 13.55
CA SER A 48 -3.68 -11.86 13.56
C SER A 48 -2.23 -12.33 13.48
N MET A 49 -1.28 -11.40 13.24
CA MET A 49 0.14 -11.68 13.01
C MET A 49 0.36 -12.72 11.90
N ALA A 50 -0.44 -12.64 10.84
CA ALA A 50 -0.48 -13.63 9.77
C ALA A 50 -0.73 -13.03 8.39
N VAL A 51 -0.30 -13.77 7.36
CA VAL A 51 -0.69 -13.54 5.97
C VAL A 51 -2.18 -13.88 5.83
N THR A 52 -2.99 -12.91 5.39
CA THR A 52 -4.42 -13.08 5.17
C THR A 52 -4.74 -13.52 3.75
N SER A 53 -3.94 -13.08 2.79
CA SER A 53 -4.06 -13.44 1.38
C SER A 53 -2.74 -13.21 0.64
N TYR A 54 -2.59 -13.82 -0.53
CA TYR A 54 -1.55 -13.49 -1.50
C TYR A 54 -2.04 -13.80 -2.91
N ASN A 55 -1.47 -13.10 -3.89
CA ASN A 55 -1.80 -13.28 -5.30
C ASN A 55 -0.57 -12.93 -6.17
N PRO A 56 -0.45 -13.50 -7.36
CA PRO A 56 0.47 -12.99 -8.36
C PRO A 56 0.25 -11.48 -8.58
N PHE A 57 1.32 -10.69 -8.57
CA PHE A 57 1.20 -9.25 -8.76
C PHE A 57 0.63 -8.87 -10.14
N THR A 58 0.55 -9.82 -11.07
CA THR A 58 0.02 -9.65 -12.43
C THR A 58 -1.49 -9.85 -12.55
N ASP A 59 -2.19 -10.20 -11.47
CA ASP A 59 -3.60 -10.60 -11.55
C ASP A 59 -4.55 -9.44 -11.88
N TRP A 60 -4.15 -8.20 -11.62
CA TRP A 60 -4.97 -7.03 -11.87
C TRP A 60 -4.19 -5.93 -12.61
N ASP A 61 -4.92 -5.00 -13.21
CA ASP A 61 -4.37 -3.89 -13.99
C ASP A 61 -4.73 -2.52 -13.41
N LEU A 62 -6.01 -2.27 -13.15
CA LEU A 62 -6.52 -1.00 -12.64
C LEU A 62 -7.28 -1.21 -11.31
N GLY A 63 -7.20 -0.22 -10.42
CA GLY A 63 -8.04 -0.13 -9.23
C GLY A 63 -9.00 1.05 -9.33
N PHE A 64 -10.28 0.81 -9.11
CA PHE A 64 -11.34 1.81 -9.15
C PHE A 64 -11.77 2.15 -7.73
N GLU A 65 -11.68 3.41 -7.34
CA GLU A 65 -12.03 3.87 -6.00
C GLU A 65 -13.47 3.49 -5.65
N SER A 66 -13.67 2.84 -4.51
CA SER A 66 -14.97 2.31 -4.07
C SER A 66 -15.64 3.18 -3.02
N ASN A 67 -14.88 3.85 -2.16
CA ASN A 67 -15.39 4.54 -0.97
C ASN A 67 -15.20 6.06 -1.00
N GLY A 68 -14.45 6.60 -1.95
CA GLY A 68 -14.17 8.03 -2.06
C GLY A 68 -15.15 8.79 -2.93
N ALA A 69 -15.20 10.10 -2.78
CA ALA A 69 -15.96 11.00 -3.64
C ALA A 69 -15.20 11.47 -4.90
N GLY A 70 -13.89 11.13 -4.97
CA GLY A 70 -13.02 11.58 -6.06
C GLY A 70 -13.09 10.70 -7.30
N HIS A 71 -13.63 9.50 -7.18
CA HIS A 71 -13.69 8.49 -8.26
C HIS A 71 -12.32 8.24 -8.89
N HIS A 72 -11.27 8.17 -8.06
CA HIS A 72 -9.90 7.99 -8.53
C HIS A 72 -9.70 6.59 -9.12
N ILE A 73 -8.79 6.52 -10.08
CA ILE A 73 -8.39 5.28 -10.73
C ILE A 73 -6.89 5.16 -10.59
N ILE A 74 -6.44 4.00 -10.10
CA ILE A 74 -5.03 3.71 -9.89
C ILE A 74 -4.54 2.61 -10.85
N LEU A 75 -3.25 2.67 -11.16
CA LEU A 75 -2.55 1.64 -11.90
C LEU A 75 -1.99 0.56 -10.95
N ASN A 76 -1.81 -0.65 -11.45
CA ASN A 76 -1.01 -1.64 -10.75
C ASN A 76 0.50 -1.27 -10.85
N THR A 77 0.99 -0.54 -9.86
CA THR A 77 2.38 -0.09 -9.81
C THR A 77 3.40 -1.25 -9.71
N SER A 78 2.95 -2.45 -9.31
CA SER A 78 3.80 -3.65 -9.27
C SER A 78 4.24 -4.13 -10.65
N ARG A 79 3.55 -3.73 -11.70
CA ARG A 79 3.87 -4.08 -13.10
C ARG A 79 4.67 -3.00 -13.83
N PHE A 80 5.00 -1.90 -13.15
CA PHE A 80 5.64 -0.73 -13.77
C PHE A 80 4.79 -0.12 -14.89
N MET A 81 3.48 0.00 -14.62
CA MET A 81 2.51 0.53 -15.58
C MET A 81 2.58 2.05 -15.67
N TYR A 82 2.23 2.56 -16.85
CA TYR A 82 2.09 3.99 -17.13
C TYR A 82 0.76 4.29 -17.79
N ALA A 83 0.29 5.51 -17.66
CA ALA A 83 -0.86 6.00 -18.41
C ALA A 83 -0.59 7.39 -18.99
N GLY A 84 -1.23 7.69 -20.10
CA GLY A 84 -1.20 9.00 -20.73
C GLY A 84 -2.57 9.38 -21.25
N ASN A 85 -2.93 10.66 -21.08
CA ASN A 85 -4.14 11.26 -21.65
C ASN A 85 -3.82 11.74 -23.04
N THR A 86 -4.52 11.24 -24.06
CA THR A 86 -4.32 11.66 -25.46
C THR A 86 -4.87 13.05 -25.77
N GLY A 87 -5.69 13.61 -24.86
CA GLY A 87 -6.46 14.84 -25.11
C GLY A 87 -7.64 14.67 -26.09
N SER A 88 -7.72 13.55 -26.80
CA SER A 88 -8.75 13.24 -27.78
C SER A 88 -9.95 12.53 -27.15
N THR A 89 -11.12 12.70 -27.76
CA THR A 89 -12.34 11.92 -27.49
C THR A 89 -12.66 10.94 -28.62
N ASP A 90 -11.84 10.91 -29.68
CA ASP A 90 -12.00 9.99 -30.80
C ASP A 90 -11.33 8.65 -30.51
N PHE A 91 -12.09 7.75 -29.91
CA PHE A 91 -11.60 6.41 -29.53
C PHE A 91 -11.06 5.61 -30.72
N TYR A 92 -11.77 5.67 -31.86
CA TYR A 92 -11.40 4.89 -33.04
C TYR A 92 -10.24 5.47 -33.83
N GLY A 93 -10.05 6.80 -33.77
CA GLY A 93 -8.93 7.48 -34.38
C GLY A 93 -7.59 7.23 -33.68
N ILE A 94 -7.61 6.78 -32.43
CA ILE A 94 -6.38 6.43 -31.68
C ILE A 94 -5.97 5.01 -32.03
N THR A 95 -4.94 4.86 -32.86
CA THR A 95 -4.39 3.55 -33.30
C THR A 95 -2.93 3.32 -32.93
N SER A 96 -2.30 4.29 -32.27
CA SER A 96 -0.95 4.21 -31.75
C SER A 96 -0.80 5.05 -30.48
N ASN A 97 0.29 4.87 -29.74
CA ASN A 97 0.58 5.76 -28.61
C ASN A 97 0.96 7.14 -29.14
N ILE A 98 0.10 8.13 -28.88
CA ILE A 98 0.27 9.54 -29.26
C ILE A 98 0.42 10.45 -28.04
N CYS A 99 0.55 9.88 -26.82
CA CYS A 99 0.71 10.68 -25.61
C CYS A 99 2.09 11.33 -25.58
N ASP A 100 2.15 12.64 -25.41
CA ASP A 100 3.41 13.36 -25.22
C ASP A 100 4.13 12.95 -23.94
N THR A 101 3.35 12.56 -22.92
CA THR A 101 3.86 12.13 -21.62
C THR A 101 3.06 10.94 -21.11
N MET A 102 3.79 9.93 -20.64
CA MET A 102 3.25 8.80 -19.89
C MET A 102 3.75 8.91 -18.45
N VAL A 103 2.85 8.80 -17.49
CA VAL A 103 3.15 8.93 -16.06
C VAL A 103 2.67 7.71 -15.29
N TYR A 104 3.17 7.53 -14.08
CA TYR A 104 2.77 6.45 -13.16
C TYR A 104 2.24 7.06 -11.87
N ASP A 105 1.54 6.26 -11.08
CA ASP A 105 0.99 6.67 -9.81
C ASP A 105 2.11 6.97 -8.80
N HIS A 106 1.92 7.99 -7.98
CA HIS A 106 2.86 8.31 -6.92
C HIS A 106 2.87 7.20 -5.86
N SER A 107 4.07 6.67 -5.52
CA SER A 107 4.24 5.53 -4.61
C SER A 107 3.66 5.72 -3.22
N GLY A 108 3.55 6.97 -2.77
CA GLY A 108 2.92 7.32 -1.50
C GLY A 108 1.41 7.20 -1.45
N GLY A 109 0.74 6.84 -2.56
CA GLY A 109 -0.72 6.69 -2.62
C GLY A 109 -1.50 8.00 -2.62
N ASP A 110 -0.88 9.11 -3.01
CA ASP A 110 -1.58 10.41 -3.14
C ASP A 110 -2.53 10.37 -4.34
N LEU A 111 -3.82 10.25 -4.06
CA LEU A 111 -4.87 10.14 -5.08
C LEU A 111 -4.99 11.38 -5.98
N ASN A 112 -4.43 12.52 -5.58
CA ASN A 112 -4.33 13.71 -6.45
C ASN A 112 -3.15 13.62 -7.43
N LYS A 113 -2.38 12.54 -7.40
CA LYS A 113 -1.20 12.29 -8.24
C LYS A 113 -1.26 10.92 -8.91
N THR A 114 -2.46 10.50 -9.30
CA THR A 114 -2.65 9.28 -10.10
C THR A 114 -2.32 9.55 -11.56
N ALA A 115 -1.90 8.52 -12.28
CA ALA A 115 -1.60 8.59 -13.71
C ALA A 115 -2.87 8.80 -14.54
N ILE A 116 -4.00 8.30 -14.07
CA ILE A 116 -5.34 8.65 -14.59
C ILE A 116 -5.77 9.90 -13.83
N ASP A 117 -5.53 11.04 -14.43
CA ASP A 117 -5.85 12.36 -13.89
C ASP A 117 -7.38 12.60 -13.76
N THR A 118 -7.81 13.84 -13.85
CA THR A 118 -9.23 14.22 -13.78
C THR A 118 -9.99 13.71 -15.01
N TRP A 119 -10.42 12.45 -14.99
CA TRP A 119 -11.23 11.82 -16.05
C TRP A 119 -12.71 12.26 -16.01
N ALA A 120 -13.17 12.80 -14.88
CA ALA A 120 -14.51 13.35 -14.65
C ALA A 120 -14.42 14.74 -14.02
N ASP A 121 -15.32 15.63 -14.42
CA ASP A 121 -15.53 16.92 -13.73
C ASP A 121 -16.64 16.75 -12.69
N LEU A 122 -16.27 16.79 -11.42
CA LEU A 122 -17.14 16.59 -10.27
C LEU A 122 -17.38 17.90 -9.50
N THR A 123 -17.10 19.06 -10.08
CA THR A 123 -17.30 20.38 -9.45
C THR A 123 -18.76 20.63 -9.11
N ASP A 124 -19.71 20.08 -9.88
CA ASP A 124 -21.13 19.99 -9.52
C ASP A 124 -21.50 18.51 -9.29
N PRO A 125 -21.54 18.02 -8.03
CA PRO A 125 -21.86 16.63 -7.75
C PRO A 125 -23.27 16.20 -8.22
N GLY A 126 -24.18 17.16 -8.43
CA GLY A 126 -25.53 16.89 -8.94
C GLY A 126 -25.55 16.68 -10.46
N ASN A 127 -24.52 17.16 -11.17
CA ASN A 127 -24.42 17.09 -12.64
C ASN A 127 -22.96 16.81 -13.05
N PRO A 128 -22.41 15.63 -12.75
CA PRO A 128 -21.04 15.29 -13.13
C PRO A 128 -20.89 15.28 -14.65
N VAL A 129 -19.74 15.78 -15.13
CA VAL A 129 -19.42 15.78 -16.57
C VAL A 129 -18.32 14.77 -16.86
N TYR A 130 -18.54 13.91 -17.83
CA TYR A 130 -17.61 12.87 -18.26
C TYR A 130 -17.10 13.19 -19.67
N PRO A 131 -15.90 13.78 -19.82
CA PRO A 131 -15.37 14.20 -21.11
C PRO A 131 -15.09 13.04 -22.07
N LYS A 132 -14.96 11.81 -21.55
CA LYS A 132 -14.65 10.57 -22.29
C LYS A 132 -13.38 10.69 -23.11
N LYS A 133 -12.36 11.31 -22.53
CA LYS A 133 -11.04 11.36 -23.14
C LYS A 133 -10.45 9.96 -23.22
N VAL A 134 -9.73 9.71 -24.30
CA VAL A 134 -9.03 8.44 -24.49
C VAL A 134 -7.71 8.48 -23.74
N TYR A 135 -7.51 7.52 -22.88
CA TYR A 135 -6.23 7.25 -22.22
C TYR A 135 -5.54 6.07 -22.88
N ILE A 136 -4.22 6.11 -22.90
CA ILE A 136 -3.38 4.97 -23.28
C ILE A 136 -2.74 4.43 -22.02
N ILE A 137 -2.89 3.14 -21.79
CA ILE A 137 -2.30 2.40 -20.68
C ILE A 137 -1.19 1.52 -21.21
N ASP A 138 0.04 1.74 -20.76
CA ASP A 138 1.13 0.79 -20.89
C ASP A 138 0.97 -0.24 -19.77
N LEU A 139 0.78 -1.49 -20.13
CA LEU A 139 0.53 -2.58 -19.19
C LEU A 139 1.80 -3.06 -18.46
N GLY A 140 2.93 -2.37 -18.67
CA GLY A 140 4.22 -2.72 -18.10
C GLY A 140 4.81 -3.97 -18.71
N SER A 141 5.59 -4.70 -17.93
CA SER A 141 6.33 -5.89 -18.38
C SER A 141 6.33 -7.00 -17.33
N ASP A 142 6.63 -8.21 -17.79
CA ASP A 142 6.89 -9.33 -16.90
C ASP A 142 8.26 -9.21 -16.18
N ASN A 143 8.59 -10.20 -15.34
CA ASN A 143 9.86 -10.25 -14.60
C ASN A 143 11.11 -10.39 -15.49
N ASN A 144 10.94 -10.74 -16.78
CA ASN A 144 12.01 -10.84 -17.77
C ASN A 144 12.13 -9.56 -18.62
N GLY A 145 11.28 -8.55 -18.36
CA GLY A 145 11.24 -7.31 -19.14
C GLY A 145 10.48 -7.44 -20.46
N ILE A 146 9.68 -8.50 -20.66
CA ILE A 146 8.85 -8.66 -21.85
C ILE A 146 7.59 -7.80 -21.66
N PRO A 147 7.34 -6.80 -22.56
CA PRO A 147 6.21 -5.89 -22.41
C PRO A 147 4.88 -6.61 -22.66
N TYR A 148 3.87 -6.27 -21.87
CA TYR A 148 2.48 -6.73 -22.05
C TYR A 148 1.74 -5.92 -23.12
N GLY A 149 2.32 -4.81 -23.61
CA GLY A 149 1.74 -3.94 -24.63
C GLY A 149 0.85 -2.85 -24.05
N PHE A 150 -0.04 -2.34 -24.91
CA PHE A 150 -0.86 -1.17 -24.61
C PHE A 150 -2.34 -1.47 -24.71
N ARG A 151 -3.14 -0.75 -23.91
CA ARG A 151 -4.58 -0.62 -24.08
C ARG A 151 -4.95 0.85 -24.28
N LYS A 152 -6.00 1.12 -25.06
CA LYS A 152 -6.70 2.40 -25.01
C LYS A 152 -8.01 2.21 -24.24
N ILE A 153 -8.39 3.24 -23.49
CA ILE A 153 -9.55 3.20 -22.62
C ILE A 153 -10.22 4.56 -22.52
N THR A 154 -11.55 4.58 -22.43
CA THR A 154 -12.34 5.72 -21.96
C THR A 154 -13.06 5.35 -20.68
N PHE A 155 -13.18 6.33 -19.79
CA PHE A 155 -14.01 6.25 -18.59
C PHE A 155 -15.30 6.99 -18.88
N ASP A 156 -16.38 6.25 -19.14
CA ASP A 156 -17.58 6.81 -19.72
C ASP A 156 -18.47 7.52 -18.72
N ARG A 157 -18.60 6.96 -17.52
CA ARG A 157 -19.30 7.55 -16.38
C ARG A 157 -19.16 6.72 -15.12
N PHE A 158 -19.54 7.32 -13.99
CA PHE A 158 -19.82 6.65 -12.73
C PHE A 158 -21.26 6.96 -12.31
N GLU A 159 -22.06 5.94 -12.10
CA GLU A 159 -23.45 6.07 -11.71
C GLU A 159 -23.91 4.83 -10.92
N ASN A 160 -24.68 5.02 -9.85
CA ASN A 160 -25.19 3.94 -9.01
C ASN A 160 -24.08 2.97 -8.53
N ASN A 161 -22.97 3.51 -8.04
CA ASN A 161 -21.79 2.77 -7.59
C ASN A 161 -21.19 1.86 -8.68
N THR A 162 -21.28 2.28 -9.94
CA THR A 162 -20.77 1.50 -11.08
C THR A 162 -20.04 2.40 -12.05
N TYR A 163 -18.78 2.07 -12.33
CA TYR A 163 -18.02 2.67 -13.44
C TYR A 163 -18.38 1.97 -14.74
N SER A 164 -18.55 2.73 -15.79
CA SER A 164 -18.67 2.24 -17.17
C SER A 164 -17.40 2.61 -17.92
N ILE A 165 -16.75 1.62 -18.50
CA ILE A 165 -15.52 1.81 -19.28
C ILE A 165 -15.66 1.19 -20.66
N HIS A 166 -14.89 1.72 -21.62
CA HIS A 166 -14.76 1.18 -22.97
C HIS A 166 -13.28 1.07 -23.31
N PHE A 167 -12.80 -0.10 -23.70
CA PHE A 167 -11.38 -0.35 -23.95
C PHE A 167 -11.14 -1.30 -25.13
N SER A 168 -9.95 -1.21 -25.71
CA SER A 168 -9.46 -2.16 -26.74
C SER A 168 -7.93 -2.14 -26.82
N ASN A 169 -7.37 -3.02 -27.63
CA ASN A 169 -6.00 -2.83 -28.13
C ASN A 169 -5.92 -1.55 -28.96
N LEU A 170 -4.71 -1.01 -29.20
CA LEU A 170 -4.54 0.21 -30.00
C LEU A 170 -5.05 0.05 -31.44
N ASP A 171 -4.91 -1.14 -32.03
CA ASP A 171 -5.39 -1.46 -33.38
C ASP A 171 -6.91 -1.67 -33.47
N GLY A 172 -7.62 -1.53 -32.34
CA GLY A 172 -9.07 -1.72 -32.25
C GLY A 172 -9.50 -3.18 -32.05
N SER A 173 -8.60 -4.13 -32.03
CA SER A 173 -8.92 -5.52 -31.66
C SER A 173 -9.23 -5.65 -30.17
N ASP A 174 -9.90 -6.74 -29.79
CA ASP A 174 -10.26 -7.02 -28.39
C ASP A 174 -11.01 -5.85 -27.71
N GLU A 175 -12.02 -5.31 -28.43
CA GLU A 175 -12.84 -4.20 -27.99
C GLU A 175 -13.97 -4.65 -27.06
N HIS A 176 -14.09 -3.99 -25.91
CA HIS A 176 -15.07 -4.32 -24.88
C HIS A 176 -15.64 -3.08 -24.20
N ASN A 177 -16.94 -3.15 -23.86
CA ASN A 177 -17.57 -2.29 -22.87
C ASN A 177 -17.74 -3.08 -21.58
N PHE A 178 -17.33 -2.53 -20.44
CA PHE A 178 -17.39 -3.22 -19.16
C PHE A 178 -17.97 -2.33 -18.08
N GLN A 179 -18.65 -2.96 -17.10
CA GLN A 179 -19.19 -2.27 -15.94
C GLN A 179 -18.55 -2.83 -14.67
N ILE A 180 -18.03 -1.93 -13.85
CA ILE A 180 -17.33 -2.24 -12.60
C ILE A 180 -18.17 -1.71 -11.46
N SER A 181 -18.90 -2.61 -10.80
CA SER A 181 -19.62 -2.28 -9.57
C SER A 181 -18.63 -2.23 -8.41
N THR A 182 -18.66 -1.14 -7.65
CA THR A 182 -17.75 -0.93 -6.53
C THR A 182 -18.07 -1.84 -5.35
N ASP A 183 -17.02 -2.30 -4.68
CA ASP A 183 -17.09 -3.07 -3.44
C ASP A 183 -16.71 -2.16 -2.27
N HIS A 184 -17.71 -1.76 -1.47
CA HIS A 184 -17.52 -0.80 -0.38
C HIS A 184 -16.75 -1.36 0.84
N ASP A 185 -16.51 -2.66 0.89
CA ASP A 185 -15.64 -3.28 1.90
C ASP A 185 -14.14 -3.11 1.57
N ARG A 186 -13.84 -2.54 0.38
CA ARG A 186 -12.48 -2.27 -0.13
C ARG A 186 -12.35 -0.84 -0.61
N SER A 187 -11.21 -0.23 -0.37
CA SER A 187 -10.90 1.11 -0.89
C SER A 187 -10.91 1.16 -2.42
N PHE A 188 -10.51 0.07 -3.07
CA PHE A 188 -10.52 -0.07 -4.53
C PHE A 188 -11.11 -1.41 -4.97
N THR A 189 -11.94 -1.36 -6.01
CA THR A 189 -12.34 -2.55 -6.78
C THR A 189 -11.30 -2.78 -7.87
N LEU A 190 -10.61 -3.92 -7.81
CA LEU A 190 -9.54 -4.25 -8.75
C LEU A 190 -10.11 -4.89 -10.03
N PHE A 191 -9.52 -4.51 -11.15
CA PHE A 191 -9.94 -4.92 -12.50
C PHE A 191 -8.76 -5.42 -13.32
N SER A 192 -8.99 -6.43 -14.15
CA SER A 192 -8.05 -6.90 -15.16
C SER A 192 -8.65 -6.80 -16.56
N PHE A 193 -7.83 -6.39 -17.54
CA PHE A 193 -8.20 -6.41 -18.97
C PHE A 193 -8.26 -7.83 -19.57
N SER A 194 -7.76 -8.83 -18.85
CA SER A 194 -7.69 -10.21 -19.34
C SER A 194 -9.08 -10.77 -19.67
N ASN A 195 -9.16 -11.52 -20.79
CA ASN A 195 -10.40 -12.22 -21.24
C ASN A 195 -11.60 -11.29 -21.44
N GLY A 196 -11.37 -10.04 -21.89
CA GLY A 196 -12.44 -9.08 -22.14
C GLY A 196 -12.89 -8.30 -20.91
N GLY A 197 -12.15 -8.38 -19.83
CA GLY A 197 -12.37 -7.67 -18.57
C GLY A 197 -12.95 -8.55 -17.47
N SER A 198 -12.44 -8.36 -16.26
CA SER A 198 -12.96 -9.02 -15.06
C SER A 198 -12.66 -8.21 -13.79
N ILE A 199 -13.56 -8.29 -12.80
CA ILE A 199 -13.29 -7.86 -11.43
C ILE A 199 -12.44 -8.94 -10.77
N VAL A 200 -11.38 -8.53 -10.05
CA VAL A 200 -10.39 -9.45 -9.46
C VAL A 200 -10.39 -9.27 -7.94
N PRO A 201 -11.05 -10.16 -7.18
CA PRO A 201 -11.20 -10.02 -5.72
C PRO A 201 -9.97 -10.58 -4.96
N VAL A 202 -8.74 -10.15 -5.32
CA VAL A 202 -7.50 -10.66 -4.71
C VAL A 202 -7.12 -9.90 -3.44
N GLN A 203 -7.45 -8.62 -3.35
CA GLN A 203 -7.24 -7.84 -2.13
C GLN A 203 -8.29 -8.27 -1.09
N PRO A 204 -7.89 -8.57 0.17
CA PRO A 204 -8.84 -8.76 1.26
C PRO A 204 -9.69 -7.50 1.50
N ILE A 205 -10.78 -7.59 2.25
CA ILE A 205 -11.51 -6.41 2.70
C ILE A 205 -10.60 -5.54 3.59
N ASP A 206 -10.81 -4.24 3.57
CA ASP A 206 -9.86 -3.30 4.19
C ASP A 206 -9.60 -3.56 5.69
N SER A 207 -10.60 -4.05 6.41
CA SER A 207 -10.47 -4.38 7.84
C SER A 207 -9.63 -5.63 8.15
N GLU A 208 -9.24 -6.42 7.15
CA GLU A 208 -8.55 -7.71 7.34
C GLU A 208 -7.04 -7.65 7.07
N TRP A 209 -6.51 -6.51 6.68
CA TRP A 209 -5.08 -6.36 6.43
C TRP A 209 -4.57 -4.97 6.80
N ASP A 210 -3.29 -4.87 7.09
CA ASP A 210 -2.61 -3.63 7.46
C ASP A 210 -1.41 -3.34 6.55
N LEU A 211 -0.69 -4.40 6.13
CA LEU A 211 0.53 -4.31 5.33
C LEU A 211 0.40 -5.15 4.06
N CYS A 212 0.93 -4.62 2.95
CA CYS A 212 1.09 -5.39 1.71
C CYS A 212 2.57 -5.45 1.33
N PHE A 213 3.16 -6.65 1.39
CA PHE A 213 4.50 -6.89 0.90
C PHE A 213 4.45 -7.11 -0.61
N THR A 214 5.07 -6.21 -1.37
CA THR A 214 4.94 -6.19 -2.83
C THR A 214 6.14 -5.51 -3.49
N GLN A 215 6.18 -5.53 -4.81
CA GLN A 215 6.99 -4.59 -5.58
C GLN A 215 6.12 -3.42 -6.06
N TYR A 216 6.74 -2.28 -6.31
CA TYR A 216 6.05 -1.09 -6.83
C TYR A 216 7.02 -0.12 -7.49
N SER A 217 6.50 0.72 -8.38
CA SER A 217 7.29 1.78 -9.03
C SER A 217 7.45 2.99 -8.12
N THR A 218 8.66 3.53 -8.06
CA THR A 218 8.99 4.77 -7.37
C THR A 218 10.10 5.50 -8.12
N ILE A 219 10.41 6.73 -7.72
CA ILE A 219 11.56 7.46 -8.23
C ILE A 219 12.76 7.25 -7.33
N LEU A 220 13.85 6.80 -7.92
CA LEU A 220 15.16 6.82 -7.30
C LEU A 220 15.98 7.98 -7.88
N PHE A 221 16.85 8.56 -7.05
CA PHE A 221 17.79 9.59 -7.46
C PHE A 221 19.20 9.03 -7.43
N ASP A 222 19.96 9.24 -8.49
CA ASP A 222 21.37 8.91 -8.53
C ASP A 222 22.24 9.94 -7.78
N ASP A 223 23.54 9.72 -7.73
CA ASP A 223 24.50 10.62 -7.08
C ASP A 223 24.55 12.04 -7.71
N ASN A 224 24.04 12.20 -8.93
CA ASN A 224 23.91 13.47 -9.63
C ASN A 224 22.51 14.10 -9.47
N ASN A 225 21.66 13.53 -8.62
CA ASN A 225 20.27 13.92 -8.39
C ASN A 225 19.39 13.79 -9.66
N VAL A 226 19.72 12.83 -10.52
CA VAL A 226 18.89 12.50 -11.69
C VAL A 226 17.78 11.52 -11.25
N ALA A 227 16.54 11.94 -11.46
CA ALA A 227 15.35 11.15 -11.13
C ALA A 227 15.18 10.02 -12.14
N THR A 228 15.08 8.79 -11.66
CA THR A 228 14.87 7.60 -12.50
C THR A 228 13.74 6.75 -11.93
N PRO A 229 12.70 6.46 -12.72
CA PRO A 229 11.69 5.49 -12.34
C PRO A 229 12.30 4.11 -12.11
N TYR A 230 11.94 3.46 -11.02
CA TYR A 230 12.52 2.17 -10.66
C TYR A 230 11.48 1.30 -9.95
N LEU A 231 11.60 -0.03 -10.13
CA LEU A 231 10.76 -1.02 -9.47
C LEU A 231 11.46 -1.52 -8.20
N VAL A 232 10.95 -1.14 -7.04
CA VAL A 232 11.47 -1.55 -5.73
C VAL A 232 10.60 -2.65 -5.11
N ARG A 233 11.15 -3.39 -4.14
CA ARG A 233 10.41 -4.35 -3.31
C ARG A 233 10.36 -3.81 -1.90
N GLY A 234 9.15 -3.60 -1.40
CA GLY A 234 8.92 -2.96 -0.12
C GLY A 234 7.56 -3.30 0.48
N VAL A 235 7.12 -2.47 1.39
CA VAL A 235 5.87 -2.67 2.12
C VAL A 235 4.99 -1.45 1.94
N TYR A 236 3.77 -1.66 1.50
CA TYR A 236 2.71 -0.68 1.48
C TYR A 236 1.83 -0.79 2.72
N LEU A 237 1.38 0.35 3.22
CA LEU A 237 0.34 0.44 4.24
C LEU A 237 -1.04 0.34 3.60
N ASN A 238 -2.01 -0.16 4.37
CA ASN A 238 -3.41 -0.07 4.00
C ASN A 238 -3.89 1.39 4.07
N MET A 239 -4.34 1.92 2.94
CA MET A 239 -4.81 3.31 2.82
C MET A 239 -6.09 3.60 3.62
N ALA A 240 -6.82 2.56 4.06
CA ALA A 240 -8.05 2.71 4.84
C ALA A 240 -7.82 3.19 6.29
N GLY A 241 -6.58 3.52 6.68
CA GLY A 241 -6.30 4.13 7.98
C GLY A 241 -5.05 3.66 8.70
N THR A 242 -4.28 2.74 8.13
CA THR A 242 -2.99 2.35 8.70
C THR A 242 -1.96 3.46 8.47
N THR A 243 -1.21 3.81 9.50
CA THR A 243 -0.16 4.83 9.46
C THR A 243 1.13 4.30 10.07
N ALA A 244 2.27 4.85 9.67
CA ALA A 244 3.55 4.42 10.22
C ALA A 244 4.51 5.60 10.41
N VAL A 245 5.47 5.41 11.31
CA VAL A 245 6.63 6.27 11.46
C VAL A 245 7.90 5.41 11.47
N ARG A 246 8.92 5.87 10.76
CA ARG A 246 10.25 5.25 10.73
C ARG A 246 11.11 5.88 11.83
N ASP A 247 11.70 5.06 12.68
CA ASP A 247 12.66 5.49 13.69
C ASP A 247 14.08 4.97 13.35
N THR A 248 15.06 5.86 13.46
CA THR A 248 16.49 5.59 13.24
C THR A 248 17.36 6.15 14.35
N LEU A 249 16.77 6.77 15.35
CA LEU A 249 17.44 7.51 16.41
C LEU A 249 17.44 6.78 17.75
N ASN A 250 16.35 6.05 18.01
CA ASN A 250 16.13 5.39 19.28
C ASN A 250 16.45 3.88 19.19
N SER A 251 16.61 3.24 20.33
CA SER A 251 16.69 1.80 20.41
C SER A 251 15.27 1.19 20.33
N TYR A 252 15.10 0.15 19.53
CA TYR A 252 13.84 -0.59 19.43
C TYR A 252 13.28 -1.02 20.80
N TYR A 253 14.17 -1.42 21.72
CA TYR A 253 13.79 -1.94 23.03
C TYR A 253 13.38 -0.85 24.01
N ASP A 254 13.84 0.39 23.81
CA ASP A 254 13.63 1.50 24.75
C ASP A 254 12.28 2.20 24.53
N ILE A 255 11.66 2.02 23.35
CA ILE A 255 10.38 2.67 23.03
C ILE A 255 9.21 1.94 23.70
N THR A 256 8.42 2.71 24.43
CA THR A 256 7.23 2.27 25.16
C THR A 256 5.98 2.99 24.67
N ALA A 257 4.80 2.60 25.17
CA ALA A 257 3.54 3.29 24.85
C ALA A 257 3.54 4.77 25.27
N ASN A 258 4.33 5.16 26.27
CA ASN A 258 4.42 6.56 26.71
C ASN A 258 5.14 7.48 25.72
N ASP A 259 5.89 6.92 24.80
CA ASP A 259 6.69 7.68 23.83
C ASP A 259 5.89 7.99 22.55
N ILE A 260 4.74 7.31 22.35
CA ILE A 260 3.95 7.35 21.11
C ILE A 260 3.51 8.76 20.74
N ASP A 261 3.11 9.58 21.71
CA ASP A 261 2.66 10.96 21.47
C ASP A 261 3.78 11.86 20.93
N SER A 262 5.03 11.47 21.05
CA SER A 262 6.18 12.21 20.50
C SER A 262 6.41 11.99 18.99
N TYR A 263 5.76 11.00 18.40
CA TYR A 263 5.93 10.62 17.00
C TYR A 263 4.90 11.27 16.08
N THR A 264 5.33 11.62 14.87
CA THR A 264 4.45 12.08 13.79
C THR A 264 4.28 10.96 12.78
N PHE A 265 3.09 10.37 12.73
CA PHE A 265 2.76 9.26 11.83
C PHE A 265 2.47 9.76 10.42
N SER A 266 2.97 9.05 9.42
CA SER A 266 2.68 9.25 8.00
C SER A 266 1.59 8.31 7.53
N SER A 267 0.64 8.82 6.76
CA SER A 267 -0.35 8.05 6.01
C SER A 267 0.11 7.71 4.59
N SER A 268 1.35 8.06 4.21
CA SER A 268 1.89 7.68 2.91
C SER A 268 1.92 6.18 2.79
N GLN A 269 1.39 5.64 1.69
CA GLN A 269 1.29 4.20 1.47
C GLN A 269 2.66 3.51 1.56
N ASP A 270 3.73 4.20 1.15
CA ASP A 270 5.11 3.75 1.19
C ASP A 270 5.89 4.21 2.43
N ALA A 271 5.21 4.55 3.55
CA ALA A 271 5.90 5.02 4.76
C ALA A 271 6.85 3.98 5.38
N ILE A 272 6.59 2.68 5.21
CA ILE A 272 7.57 1.62 5.48
C ILE A 272 8.51 1.48 4.29
N GLY A 273 7.95 1.29 3.10
CA GLY A 273 8.67 1.29 1.84
C GLY A 273 9.73 0.18 1.74
N TYR A 274 10.85 0.51 1.11
CA TYR A 274 11.92 -0.45 0.78
C TYR A 274 13.24 -0.19 1.50
N SER A 275 13.41 0.96 2.18
CA SER A 275 14.69 1.46 2.71
C SER A 275 15.20 0.75 3.98
N TRP A 276 14.47 -0.24 4.49
CA TRP A 276 14.90 -1.10 5.59
C TRP A 276 16.00 -2.08 5.22
N LYS A 277 16.33 -2.19 3.91
CA LYS A 277 17.41 -3.00 3.36
C LYS A 277 18.18 -2.27 2.28
N ASP A 278 19.45 -2.55 2.16
CA ASP A 278 20.37 -2.04 1.13
C ASP A 278 20.90 -3.19 0.28
N TYR A 279 21.11 -2.94 -1.03
CA TYR A 279 21.80 -3.87 -1.91
C TYR A 279 23.26 -3.50 -2.03
N LYS A 280 24.14 -4.31 -1.43
CA LYS A 280 25.60 -4.10 -1.44
C LYS A 280 26.31 -5.44 -1.55
N ASN A 281 27.41 -5.49 -2.34
CA ASN A 281 28.22 -6.70 -2.53
C ASN A 281 27.38 -7.91 -2.99
N ASP A 282 26.52 -7.70 -3.99
CA ASP A 282 25.61 -8.70 -4.58
C ASP A 282 24.62 -9.34 -3.57
N SER A 283 24.37 -8.68 -2.46
CA SER A 283 23.47 -9.15 -1.41
C SER A 283 22.60 -8.03 -0.85
N TYR A 284 21.39 -8.39 -0.42
CA TYR A 284 20.57 -7.50 0.40
C TYR A 284 20.97 -7.63 1.86
N ASN A 285 21.23 -6.50 2.49
CA ASN A 285 21.57 -6.42 3.90
C ASN A 285 20.49 -5.64 4.63
N ILE A 286 20.00 -6.17 5.74
CA ILE A 286 19.05 -5.48 6.60
C ILE A 286 19.77 -4.34 7.32
N ASN A 287 19.11 -3.18 7.40
CA ASN A 287 19.61 -2.06 8.17
C ASN A 287 19.17 -2.21 9.65
N PRO A 288 20.07 -2.60 10.55
CA PRO A 288 19.69 -2.93 11.92
C PRO A 288 19.30 -1.71 12.77
N GLY A 289 19.62 -0.51 12.30
CA GLY A 289 19.29 0.76 12.97
C GLY A 289 17.91 1.30 12.62
N ILE A 290 17.12 0.58 11.81
CA ILE A 290 15.78 1.03 11.39
C ILE A 290 14.73 0.12 12.01
N PHE A 291 13.71 0.74 12.61
CA PHE A 291 12.45 0.09 12.95
C PHE A 291 11.27 1.02 12.68
N TYR A 292 10.09 0.49 12.76
CA TYR A 292 8.85 1.23 12.48
C TYR A 292 7.90 1.10 13.66
N ILE A 293 7.16 2.16 13.92
CA ILE A 293 5.98 2.14 14.78
C ILE A 293 4.79 2.30 13.85
N ILE A 294 3.84 1.40 13.95
CA ILE A 294 2.68 1.32 13.07
C ILE A 294 1.44 1.49 13.94
N LYS A 295 0.52 2.34 13.50
CA LYS A 295 -0.81 2.44 14.06
C LYS A 295 -1.77 1.84 13.04
N ASP A 296 -2.52 0.80 13.44
CA ASP A 296 -3.52 0.16 12.59
C ASP A 296 -4.83 0.96 12.52
N GLN A 297 -5.77 0.49 11.71
CA GLN A 297 -7.08 1.09 11.50
C GLN A 297 -7.95 1.11 12.79
N ARG A 298 -7.66 0.26 13.77
CA ARG A 298 -8.37 0.18 15.07
C ARG A 298 -7.75 1.09 16.12
N GLY A 299 -6.59 1.70 15.82
CA GLY A 299 -5.85 2.57 16.71
C GLY A 299 -4.83 1.83 17.59
N GLU A 300 -4.59 0.52 17.35
CA GLU A 300 -3.59 -0.26 18.05
C GLU A 300 -2.19 0.02 17.50
N TYR A 301 -1.18 -0.04 18.36
CA TYR A 301 0.21 0.28 18.01
C TYR A 301 1.09 -0.95 18.04
N TYR A 302 1.93 -1.07 17.02
CA TYR A 302 2.87 -2.16 16.83
C TYR A 302 4.27 -1.61 16.57
N LYS A 303 5.30 -2.28 17.09
CA LYS A 303 6.69 -2.04 16.70
C LYS A 303 7.13 -3.15 15.75
N LEU A 304 7.68 -2.78 14.61
CA LEU A 304 8.16 -3.71 13.59
C LEU A 304 9.61 -3.43 13.26
N LYS A 305 10.46 -4.46 13.30
CA LYS A 305 11.86 -4.39 12.89
C LYS A 305 12.18 -5.56 11.97
N PHE A 306 12.73 -5.27 10.80
CA PHE A 306 13.12 -6.32 9.86
C PHE A 306 14.34 -7.08 10.35
N ALA A 307 14.32 -8.41 10.19
CA ALA A 307 15.37 -9.35 10.58
C ALA A 307 16.03 -10.01 9.36
N GLY A 308 15.33 -10.21 8.26
CA GLY A 308 15.84 -10.90 7.08
C GLY A 308 15.10 -10.56 5.78
N TYR A 309 15.65 -11.04 4.66
CA TYR A 309 15.07 -10.90 3.32
C TYR A 309 15.22 -12.18 2.47
N TYR A 310 15.82 -13.21 3.03
CA TYR A 310 16.09 -14.48 2.37
C TYR A 310 15.40 -15.62 3.12
N ASN A 311 14.90 -16.59 2.37
CA ASN A 311 14.38 -17.82 2.96
C ASN A 311 15.51 -18.78 3.31
N ASN A 312 15.17 -19.93 3.90
CA ASN A 312 16.12 -20.97 4.34
C ASN A 312 16.95 -21.60 3.19
N SER A 313 16.52 -21.45 1.93
CA SER A 313 17.30 -21.90 0.77
C SER A 313 18.20 -20.80 0.18
N GLY A 314 18.22 -19.61 0.77
CA GLY A 314 18.99 -18.47 0.31
C GLY A 314 18.31 -17.68 -0.84
N ALA A 315 17.05 -17.97 -1.16
CA ALA A 315 16.31 -17.19 -2.14
C ALA A 315 15.87 -15.86 -1.55
N ARG A 316 16.10 -14.76 -2.29
CA ARG A 316 15.71 -13.39 -1.89
C ARG A 316 14.21 -13.14 -2.08
N GLY A 317 13.67 -12.13 -1.38
CA GLY A 317 12.28 -11.72 -1.53
C GLY A 317 11.34 -12.29 -0.48
N TYR A 318 11.89 -12.86 0.57
CA TYR A 318 11.17 -13.44 1.70
C TYR A 318 11.50 -12.65 2.98
N PRO A 319 10.80 -11.52 3.23
CA PRO A 319 11.09 -10.73 4.42
C PRO A 319 10.74 -11.48 5.69
N SER A 320 11.56 -11.26 6.72
CA SER A 320 11.27 -11.65 8.10
C SER A 320 11.41 -10.45 9.02
N PHE A 321 10.58 -10.35 10.05
CA PHE A 321 10.51 -9.21 10.96
C PHE A 321 9.98 -9.61 12.34
#